data_f5abebf3ea975cef1b314cd88ea45575
#
_entry.id   f5abebf3ea975cef1b314cd88ea45575
#
_cell.length_a   1.000
_cell.length_b   1.000
_cell.length_c   1.000
_cell.angle_alpha   90.00
_cell.angle_beta   90.00
_cell.angle_gamma   90.00
#
_symmetry.space_group_name_H-M   'P 1'
#
loop_
_entity.id
_entity.type
_entity.pdbx_description
1 polymer ?
#
loop_
_entity_poly.entity_id
_entity_poly.type
_entity_poly.pdbx_seq_one_letter_code
_entity_poly.pdbx_strand_id
1 'polypeptide(L)'
;MSGCESAALDASVAPGCPPGLAPSTSSDEFTAPHVASSALLVIDTQVDFLDGGASPIAGTSDVLPEIAELLQAYRRVGRPVVHVIRLYDGDDVDLVRRAAVRDGAPIVRPGTKGAQIAPSLLTGVDTELDSDILLAGTVQRVGENEVVIWKPRWSAFFRTPLDDYLKQLAVETVVVAGCNFPNCPRATIFDASERDYRVVVVEDATSGVTSERLADVVALGVRALSTEAVVRELTGQPAARS
;
A
#
# COMPACT_ATOMS: atom_id res chain seq x y z
N MET A 1 -0.23 -73.92 -12.14
CA MET A 1 -0.50 -73.87 -10.72
C MET A 1 0.52 -72.89 -10.13
N SER A 2 0.09 -71.88 -9.64
CA SER A 2 0.60 -70.99 -8.60
C SER A 2 0.23 -69.55 -8.92
N GLY A 3 -0.65 -69.07 -8.13
CA GLY A 3 -1.23 -67.74 -8.23
C GLY A 3 -0.24 -66.68 -7.77
N CYS A 4 -0.30 -65.55 -8.42
CA CYS A 4 0.33 -64.32 -8.00
C CYS A 4 -0.75 -63.42 -7.46
N GLU A 5 -0.83 -63.31 -6.14
CA GLU A 5 -1.70 -62.37 -5.44
C GLU A 5 -1.23 -60.93 -5.68
N SER A 6 -2.16 -60.15 -6.16
CA SER A 6 -2.02 -58.72 -6.33
C SER A 6 -2.07 -58.06 -4.95
N ALA A 7 -0.93 -57.55 -4.47
CA ALA A 7 -0.89 -56.67 -3.31
C ALA A 7 -1.34 -55.26 -3.71
N ALA A 8 -2.49 -54.85 -3.22
CA ALA A 8 -2.97 -53.48 -3.28
C ALA A 8 -2.04 -52.60 -2.47
N LEU A 9 -1.39 -51.62 -3.12
CA LEU A 9 -0.67 -50.56 -2.44
C LEU A 9 -1.71 -49.60 -1.78
N ASP A 10 -1.74 -49.67 -0.50
CA ASP A 10 -2.47 -48.75 0.38
C ASP A 10 -1.89 -47.33 0.21
N ALA A 11 -2.70 -46.43 -0.36
CA ALA A 11 -2.39 -45.01 -0.48
C ALA A 11 -2.71 -44.33 0.83
N SER A 12 -1.86 -44.51 1.83
CA SER A 12 -2.05 -43.85 3.13
C SER A 12 -1.11 -42.65 3.25
N VAL A 13 -1.74 -41.50 3.39
CA VAL A 13 -1.36 -40.35 4.21
C VAL A 13 -0.18 -39.52 3.65
N ALA A 14 -0.57 -38.48 2.90
CA ALA A 14 0.24 -37.26 2.84
C ALA A 14 0.42 -36.72 4.28
N PRO A 15 1.65 -36.27 4.67
CA PRO A 15 1.84 -35.66 5.98
C PRO A 15 0.93 -34.45 6.11
N GLY A 16 0.06 -34.49 7.11
CA GLY A 16 -0.90 -33.44 7.38
C GLY A 16 -0.22 -32.07 7.48
N CYS A 17 -0.70 -31.15 6.70
CA CYS A 17 -0.53 -29.74 6.98
C CYS A 17 -0.89 -29.50 8.44
N PRO A 18 -0.07 -28.79 9.25
CA PRO A 18 -0.47 -28.46 10.61
C PRO A 18 -1.85 -27.80 10.57
N PRO A 19 -2.75 -28.10 11.52
CA PRO A 19 -4.07 -27.51 11.52
C PRO A 19 -3.90 -26.00 11.45
N GLY A 20 -4.45 -25.39 10.38
CA GLY A 20 -4.42 -23.96 10.21
C GLY A 20 -4.90 -23.32 11.50
N LEU A 21 -4.21 -22.29 11.96
CA LEU A 21 -4.68 -21.43 13.03
C LEU A 21 -6.11 -21.00 12.63
N ALA A 22 -7.10 -21.63 13.24
CA ALA A 22 -8.45 -21.12 13.15
C ALA A 22 -8.40 -19.68 13.65
N PRO A 23 -9.07 -18.72 12.99
CA PRO A 23 -9.13 -17.37 13.52
C PRO A 23 -9.66 -17.46 14.95
N SER A 24 -8.79 -17.14 15.91
CA SER A 24 -9.19 -17.17 17.32
C SER A 24 -10.22 -16.06 17.48
N THR A 25 -11.38 -16.41 18.03
CA THR A 25 -12.42 -15.44 18.41
C THR A 25 -12.05 -14.65 19.65
N SER A 26 -10.83 -14.81 20.17
CA SER A 26 -10.27 -13.97 21.22
C SER A 26 -9.61 -12.77 20.54
N SER A 27 -10.23 -11.62 20.75
CA SER A 27 -9.80 -10.26 20.42
C SER A 27 -8.42 -10.16 19.76
N ASP A 28 -8.41 -9.67 18.54
CA ASP A 28 -7.21 -9.26 17.81
C ASP A 28 -6.51 -8.08 18.50
N GLU A 29 -6.29 -8.13 19.80
CA GLU A 29 -5.77 -7.03 20.62
C GLU A 29 -4.52 -6.39 20.00
N PHE A 30 -3.67 -7.22 19.41
CA PHE A 30 -2.42 -6.75 18.79
C PHE A 30 -2.56 -6.38 17.31
N THR A 31 -3.52 -6.95 16.59
CA THR A 31 -3.68 -6.72 15.15
C THR A 31 -4.89 -5.86 14.80
N ALA A 32 -5.83 -5.66 15.72
CA ALA A 32 -6.98 -4.80 15.50
C ALA A 32 -6.55 -3.36 15.22
N PRO A 33 -6.89 -2.77 14.06
CA PRO A 33 -6.46 -1.43 13.72
C PRO A 33 -7.19 -0.37 14.54
N HIS A 34 -6.49 0.70 14.84
CA HIS A 34 -7.05 1.90 15.44
C HIS A 34 -7.19 2.98 14.34
N VAL A 35 -8.19 2.84 13.47
CA VAL A 35 -8.35 3.68 12.28
C VAL A 35 -8.47 5.17 12.65
N ALA A 36 -9.15 5.51 13.74
CA ALA A 36 -9.29 6.89 14.21
C ALA A 36 -7.96 7.59 14.57
N SER A 37 -6.89 6.82 14.81
CA SER A 37 -5.54 7.34 15.10
C SER A 37 -4.48 6.93 14.07
N SER A 38 -4.93 6.47 12.89
CA SER A 38 -4.06 5.98 11.82
C SER A 38 -3.41 7.09 10.99
N ALA A 39 -2.44 6.69 10.16
CA ALA A 39 -1.94 7.48 9.03
C ALA A 39 -2.35 6.80 7.71
N LEU A 40 -2.68 7.60 6.70
CA LEU A 40 -2.95 7.13 5.34
C LEU A 40 -1.66 7.15 4.52
N LEU A 41 -1.30 6.01 3.92
CA LEU A 41 -0.21 5.89 2.97
C LEU A 41 -0.80 5.73 1.56
N VAL A 42 -0.59 6.73 0.70
CA VAL A 42 -1.01 6.72 -0.71
C VAL A 42 0.21 6.43 -1.58
N ILE A 43 0.24 5.25 -2.21
CA ILE A 43 1.44 4.71 -2.84
C ILE A 43 1.37 4.81 -4.36
N ASP A 44 2.40 5.43 -4.97
CA ASP A 44 2.69 5.46 -6.42
C ASP A 44 1.52 5.93 -7.32
N THR A 45 0.70 6.87 -6.85
CA THR A 45 -0.41 7.46 -7.62
C THR A 45 0.05 8.62 -8.50
N GLN A 46 1.14 8.40 -9.25
CA GLN A 46 1.78 9.40 -10.11
C GLN A 46 1.25 9.32 -11.54
N VAL A 47 1.31 10.45 -12.25
CA VAL A 47 0.74 10.60 -13.60
C VAL A 47 1.24 9.54 -14.58
N ASP A 48 2.51 9.15 -14.53
CA ASP A 48 3.07 8.12 -15.44
C ASP A 48 2.50 6.72 -15.22
N PHE A 49 1.90 6.44 -14.07
CA PHE A 49 1.27 5.15 -13.76
C PHE A 49 -0.24 5.12 -14.04
N LEU A 50 -0.81 6.27 -14.42
CA LEU A 50 -2.21 6.39 -14.82
C LEU A 50 -2.41 6.08 -16.30
N ASP A 51 -3.65 5.94 -16.73
CA ASP A 51 -4.00 5.79 -18.12
C ASP A 51 -3.48 6.98 -18.95
N GLY A 52 -2.81 6.68 -20.05
CA GLY A 52 -2.14 7.69 -20.88
C GLY A 52 -0.77 8.17 -20.37
N GLY A 53 -0.31 7.72 -19.23
CA GLY A 53 1.04 7.97 -18.72
C GLY A 53 2.12 7.14 -19.43
N ALA A 54 3.40 7.38 -19.10
CA ALA A 54 4.54 6.71 -19.75
C ALA A 54 4.65 5.22 -19.42
N SER A 55 4.07 4.78 -18.30
CA SER A 55 4.08 3.36 -17.88
C SER A 55 2.78 3.01 -17.14
N PRO A 56 1.63 3.06 -17.81
CA PRO A 56 0.35 2.88 -17.17
C PRO A 56 0.22 1.51 -16.51
N ILE A 57 -0.36 1.50 -15.32
CA ILE A 57 -0.63 0.28 -14.55
C ILE A 57 -2.13 0.11 -14.43
N ALA A 58 -2.63 -1.00 -14.98
CA ALA A 58 -4.06 -1.27 -15.07
C ALA A 58 -4.78 -1.13 -13.73
N GLY A 59 -5.92 -0.45 -13.74
CA GLY A 59 -6.76 -0.20 -12.57
C GLY A 59 -6.28 0.94 -11.67
N THR A 60 -5.14 1.59 -11.96
CA THR A 60 -4.66 2.69 -11.11
C THR A 60 -5.50 3.94 -11.26
N SER A 61 -5.97 4.24 -12.47
CA SER A 61 -6.89 5.36 -12.69
C SER A 61 -8.26 5.10 -12.06
N ASP A 62 -8.70 3.85 -12.04
CA ASP A 62 -10.03 3.46 -11.55
C ASP A 62 -10.19 3.67 -10.03
N VAL A 63 -9.11 3.56 -9.26
CA VAL A 63 -9.13 3.69 -7.79
C VAL A 63 -8.90 5.12 -7.29
N LEU A 64 -8.67 6.09 -8.18
CA LEU A 64 -8.44 7.49 -7.78
C LEU A 64 -9.63 8.14 -7.06
N PRO A 65 -10.90 7.88 -7.44
CA PRO A 65 -12.05 8.44 -6.72
C PRO A 65 -12.07 8.03 -5.24
N GLU A 66 -11.86 6.76 -4.94
CA GLU A 66 -11.83 6.20 -3.59
C GLU A 66 -10.64 6.74 -2.78
N ILE A 67 -9.47 6.86 -3.42
CA ILE A 67 -8.31 7.51 -2.80
C ILE A 67 -8.61 8.98 -2.47
N ALA A 68 -9.28 9.70 -3.37
CA ALA A 68 -9.67 11.09 -3.13
C ALA A 68 -10.66 11.23 -1.96
N GLU A 69 -11.59 10.29 -1.79
CA GLU A 69 -12.50 10.24 -0.65
C GLU A 69 -11.75 10.01 0.67
N LEU A 70 -10.82 9.05 0.70
CA LEU A 70 -9.95 8.81 1.85
C LEU A 70 -9.16 10.07 2.22
N LEU A 71 -8.52 10.71 1.24
CA LEU A 71 -7.75 11.94 1.45
C LEU A 71 -8.60 13.05 2.06
N GLN A 72 -9.82 13.26 1.53
CA GLN A 72 -10.74 14.25 2.08
C GLN A 72 -11.12 13.93 3.53
N ALA A 73 -11.37 12.66 3.85
CA ALA A 73 -11.71 12.24 5.20
C ALA A 73 -10.54 12.47 6.18
N TYR A 74 -9.31 12.07 5.80
CA TYR A 74 -8.11 12.26 6.61
C TYR A 74 -7.79 13.73 6.83
N ARG A 75 -7.85 14.55 5.78
CA ARG A 75 -7.67 16.02 5.85
C ARG A 75 -8.69 16.66 6.78
N ARG A 76 -9.97 16.27 6.67
CA ARG A 76 -11.06 16.81 7.50
C ARG A 76 -10.88 16.55 8.99
N VAL A 77 -10.36 15.39 9.37
CA VAL A 77 -10.13 15.03 10.78
C VAL A 77 -8.70 15.34 11.24
N GLY A 78 -7.86 15.93 10.38
CA GLY A 78 -6.49 16.33 10.71
C GLY A 78 -5.54 15.15 10.95
N ARG A 79 -5.80 13.98 10.35
CA ARG A 79 -4.90 12.82 10.48
C ARG A 79 -3.81 12.82 9.42
N PRO A 80 -2.63 12.24 9.73
CA PRO A 80 -1.49 12.24 8.82
C PRO A 80 -1.79 11.55 7.48
N VAL A 81 -1.33 12.18 6.40
CA VAL A 81 -1.31 11.63 5.04
C VAL A 81 0.12 11.63 4.53
N VAL A 82 0.56 10.50 3.99
CA VAL A 82 1.86 10.35 3.36
C VAL A 82 1.68 9.85 1.92
N HIS A 83 2.01 10.69 0.95
CA HIS A 83 2.17 10.27 -0.43
C HIS A 83 3.56 9.66 -0.59
N VAL A 84 3.61 8.41 -0.99
CA VAL A 84 4.86 7.68 -1.20
C VAL A 84 5.08 7.51 -2.70
N ILE A 85 6.13 8.10 -3.23
CA ILE A 85 6.32 8.21 -4.69
C ILE A 85 7.63 7.57 -5.18
N ARG A 86 7.69 7.36 -6.48
CA ARG A 86 8.90 6.99 -7.23
C ARG A 86 9.48 8.19 -7.94
N LEU A 87 10.80 8.27 -7.94
CA LEU A 87 11.58 9.08 -8.88
C LEU A 87 12.69 8.18 -9.41
N TYR A 88 12.77 8.02 -10.72
CA TYR A 88 13.80 7.20 -11.35
C TYR A 88 14.93 8.07 -11.88
N ASP A 89 16.00 8.14 -11.08
CA ASP A 89 17.22 8.85 -11.42
C ASP A 89 18.45 7.94 -11.23
N GLY A 90 19.41 8.05 -12.15
CA GLY A 90 20.64 7.26 -12.11
C GLY A 90 20.42 5.75 -12.02
N ASP A 91 21.27 5.08 -11.27
CA ASP A 91 21.29 3.60 -11.11
C ASP A 91 20.50 3.10 -9.88
N ASP A 92 20.03 3.98 -9.01
CA ASP A 92 19.28 3.59 -7.80
C ASP A 92 17.79 3.34 -8.09
N VAL A 93 17.55 2.51 -9.07
CA VAL A 93 16.23 2.08 -9.54
C VAL A 93 16.04 0.60 -9.22
N ASP A 94 14.81 0.18 -8.96
CA ASP A 94 14.54 -1.25 -8.77
C ASP A 94 14.90 -2.09 -10.02
N LEU A 95 15.31 -3.34 -9.78
CA LEU A 95 15.88 -4.19 -10.83
C LEU A 95 14.98 -4.36 -12.05
N VAL A 96 13.66 -4.45 -11.85
CA VAL A 96 12.71 -4.69 -12.95
C VAL A 96 12.55 -3.49 -13.86
N ARG A 97 12.89 -2.29 -13.41
CA ARG A 97 12.80 -1.04 -14.19
C ARG A 97 14.16 -0.54 -14.69
N ARG A 98 15.26 -1.04 -14.12
CA ARG A 98 16.61 -0.50 -14.35
C ARG A 98 17.02 -0.50 -15.81
N ALA A 99 16.76 -1.56 -16.55
CA ALA A 99 17.08 -1.62 -17.98
C ALA A 99 16.33 -0.53 -18.76
N ALA A 100 15.01 -0.46 -18.62
CA ALA A 100 14.19 0.53 -19.31
C ALA A 100 14.61 1.97 -18.97
N VAL A 101 14.93 2.25 -17.71
CA VAL A 101 15.37 3.57 -17.25
C VAL A 101 16.73 3.94 -17.84
N ARG A 102 17.68 3.00 -17.93
CA ARG A 102 18.97 3.20 -18.62
C ARG A 102 18.80 3.48 -20.10
N ASP A 103 17.85 2.79 -20.74
CA ASP A 103 17.56 2.95 -22.16
C ASP A 103 16.75 4.24 -22.45
N GLY A 104 16.54 5.09 -21.42
CA GLY A 104 15.94 6.40 -21.56
C GLY A 104 14.43 6.45 -21.42
N ALA A 105 13.77 5.39 -20.92
CA ALA A 105 12.33 5.42 -20.68
C ALA A 105 11.93 6.64 -19.80
N PRO A 106 10.92 7.43 -20.20
CA PRO A 106 10.55 8.67 -19.52
C PRO A 106 9.62 8.39 -18.31
N ILE A 107 9.91 7.36 -17.53
CA ILE A 107 9.05 6.91 -16.41
C ILE A 107 9.45 7.64 -15.14
N VAL A 108 8.55 8.41 -14.55
CA VAL A 108 8.67 9.18 -13.30
C VAL A 108 10.04 9.86 -13.13
N ARG A 109 10.52 10.49 -14.21
CA ARG A 109 11.78 11.22 -14.20
C ARG A 109 11.66 12.48 -13.33
N PRO A 110 12.70 12.81 -12.54
CA PRO A 110 12.72 14.02 -11.74
C PRO A 110 12.36 15.26 -12.56
N GLY A 111 11.54 16.15 -12.00
CA GLY A 111 11.12 17.41 -12.63
C GLY A 111 10.13 17.26 -13.80
N THR A 112 9.64 16.05 -14.09
CA THR A 112 8.66 15.86 -15.18
C THR A 112 7.24 15.88 -14.66
N LYS A 113 6.28 16.21 -15.54
CA LYS A 113 4.85 16.09 -15.24
C LYS A 113 4.44 14.67 -14.89
N GLY A 114 5.07 13.67 -15.50
CA GLY A 114 4.80 12.26 -15.25
C GLY A 114 5.15 11.81 -13.83
N ALA A 115 6.14 12.45 -13.21
CA ALA A 115 6.55 12.19 -11.84
C ALA A 115 5.60 12.79 -10.79
N GLN A 116 4.74 13.75 -11.16
CA GLN A 116 3.82 14.40 -10.22
C GLN A 116 2.72 13.46 -9.75
N ILE A 117 2.21 13.70 -8.56
CA ILE A 117 1.01 13.02 -8.05
C ILE A 117 -0.19 13.38 -8.94
N ALA A 118 -1.13 12.45 -9.09
CA ALA A 118 -2.37 12.70 -9.82
C ALA A 118 -3.05 14.01 -9.35
N PRO A 119 -3.34 14.97 -10.24
CA PRO A 119 -3.87 16.28 -9.85
C PRO A 119 -5.20 16.19 -9.08
N SER A 120 -6.02 15.17 -9.36
CA SER A 120 -7.29 14.92 -8.65
C SER A 120 -7.11 14.64 -7.16
N LEU A 121 -5.93 14.19 -6.75
CA LEU A 121 -5.62 13.86 -5.35
C LEU A 121 -5.07 15.07 -4.57
N LEU A 122 -4.60 16.10 -5.27
CA LEU A 122 -4.02 17.31 -4.68
C LEU A 122 -5.01 18.49 -4.69
N THR A 123 -6.31 18.23 -4.64
CA THR A 123 -7.33 19.28 -4.65
C THR A 123 -7.10 20.28 -3.52
N GLY A 124 -6.85 21.54 -3.87
CA GLY A 124 -6.56 22.61 -2.90
C GLY A 124 -5.10 22.70 -2.47
N VAL A 125 -4.22 21.86 -3.04
CA VAL A 125 -2.77 21.90 -2.83
C VAL A 125 -2.09 22.16 -4.18
N ASP A 126 -1.59 23.36 -4.37
CA ASP A 126 -0.80 23.76 -5.56
C ASP A 126 0.69 23.58 -5.20
N THR A 127 1.13 22.33 -5.15
CA THR A 127 2.51 22.01 -4.78
C THR A 127 3.11 21.09 -5.82
N GLU A 128 4.05 21.61 -6.58
CA GLU A 128 4.91 20.81 -7.43
C GLU A 128 5.92 20.03 -6.57
N LEU A 129 6.21 18.79 -6.96
CA LEU A 129 7.20 17.98 -6.28
C LEU A 129 8.60 18.52 -6.52
N ASP A 130 9.31 18.78 -5.44
CA ASP A 130 10.72 19.13 -5.46
C ASP A 130 11.57 17.86 -5.48
N SER A 131 12.02 17.49 -6.67
CA SER A 131 12.77 16.25 -6.87
C SER A 131 14.11 16.25 -6.14
N ASP A 132 14.76 17.40 -5.96
CA ASP A 132 16.07 17.48 -5.30
C ASP A 132 15.93 17.21 -3.79
N ILE A 133 14.94 17.82 -3.16
CA ILE A 133 14.60 17.59 -1.75
C ILE A 133 14.24 16.10 -1.52
N LEU A 134 13.39 15.56 -2.38
CA LEU A 134 12.90 14.19 -2.26
C LEU A 134 14.01 13.16 -2.48
N LEU A 135 14.85 13.32 -3.51
CA LEU A 135 15.99 12.44 -3.78
C LEU A 135 17.08 12.51 -2.69
N ALA A 136 17.19 13.66 -2.02
CA ALA A 136 18.02 13.78 -0.83
C ALA A 136 17.47 13.03 0.41
N GLY A 137 16.30 12.38 0.30
CA GLY A 137 15.66 11.64 1.38
C GLY A 137 14.91 12.52 2.37
N THR A 138 14.66 13.78 2.03
CA THR A 138 13.93 14.73 2.88
C THR A 138 12.43 14.63 2.62
N VAL A 139 11.64 14.77 3.67
CA VAL A 139 10.18 14.81 3.60
C VAL A 139 9.73 16.16 3.06
N GLN A 140 8.98 16.17 1.95
CA GLN A 140 8.37 17.39 1.43
C GLN A 140 6.96 17.58 2.01
N ARG A 141 6.72 18.70 2.69
CA ARG A 141 5.38 19.04 3.19
C ARG A 141 4.55 19.64 2.06
N VAL A 142 3.34 19.12 1.86
CA VAL A 142 2.37 19.60 0.86
C VAL A 142 1.05 20.06 1.47
N GLY A 143 0.83 19.82 2.75
CA GLY A 143 -0.34 20.27 3.51
C GLY A 143 -0.04 20.36 5.00
N GLU A 144 -1.03 20.68 5.81
CA GLU A 144 -0.87 20.82 7.27
C GLU A 144 -0.37 19.51 7.90
N ASN A 145 -1.03 18.39 7.58
CA ASN A 145 -0.68 17.05 8.05
C ASN A 145 -0.41 16.11 6.86
N GLU A 146 0.07 16.65 5.76
CA GLU A 146 0.24 15.94 4.50
C GLU A 146 1.65 16.16 3.94
N VAL A 147 2.31 15.05 3.64
CA VAL A 147 3.70 15.03 3.18
C VAL A 147 3.90 14.09 2.01
N VAL A 148 5.01 14.30 1.29
CA VAL A 148 5.51 13.41 0.25
C VAL A 148 6.85 12.84 0.66
N ILE A 149 7.04 11.54 0.41
CA ILE A 149 8.27 10.79 0.64
C ILE A 149 8.63 10.04 -0.64
N TRP A 150 9.87 10.17 -1.08
CA TRP A 150 10.40 9.33 -2.14
C TRP A 150 10.88 7.98 -1.61
N LYS A 151 10.66 6.90 -2.38
CA LYS A 151 11.17 5.57 -2.10
C LYS A 151 11.96 4.99 -3.28
N PRO A 152 13.14 4.37 -3.03
CA PRO A 152 13.95 3.77 -4.10
C PRO A 152 13.51 2.35 -4.48
N ARG A 153 12.71 1.68 -3.66
CA ARG A 153 12.26 0.28 -3.86
C ARG A 153 10.75 0.16 -3.63
N TRP A 154 10.23 -1.05 -3.63
CA TRP A 154 8.79 -1.30 -3.53
C TRP A 154 8.21 -0.87 -2.19
N SER A 155 8.83 -1.30 -1.08
CA SER A 155 8.37 -0.90 0.24
C SER A 155 8.55 0.60 0.49
N ALA A 156 7.55 1.22 1.09
CA ALA A 156 7.59 2.59 1.56
C ALA A 156 8.57 2.80 2.73
N PHE A 157 8.96 1.73 3.42
CA PHE A 157 9.88 1.79 4.56
C PHE A 157 11.36 1.59 4.14
N PHE A 158 11.61 1.07 2.94
CA PHE A 158 12.98 0.72 2.55
C PHE A 158 13.82 1.96 2.23
N ARG A 159 14.78 2.27 3.10
CA ARG A 159 15.68 3.43 2.99
C ARG A 159 14.93 4.77 2.83
N THR A 160 13.87 4.94 3.59
CA THR A 160 13.05 6.16 3.63
C THR A 160 12.91 6.68 5.05
N PRO A 161 12.54 7.95 5.25
CA PRO A 161 12.28 8.50 6.59
C PRO A 161 10.89 8.12 7.14
N LEU A 162 10.13 7.21 6.50
CA LEU A 162 8.73 6.94 6.84
C LEU A 162 8.55 6.44 8.28
N ASP A 163 9.38 5.48 8.71
CA ASP A 163 9.27 4.88 10.05
C ASP A 163 9.47 5.92 11.15
N ASP A 164 10.54 6.72 11.02
CA ASP A 164 10.81 7.81 11.96
C ASP A 164 9.72 8.87 11.96
N TYR A 165 9.19 9.21 10.79
CA TYR A 165 8.08 10.16 10.65
C TYR A 165 6.81 9.67 11.35
N LEU A 166 6.42 8.42 11.15
CA LEU A 166 5.24 7.82 11.78
C LEU A 166 5.40 7.71 13.30
N LYS A 167 6.59 7.32 13.77
CA LYS A 167 6.90 7.24 15.21
C LYS A 167 6.85 8.60 15.91
N GLN A 168 7.36 9.66 15.27
CA GLN A 168 7.25 11.03 15.80
C GLN A 168 5.81 11.48 15.99
N LEU A 169 4.88 10.96 15.18
CA LEU A 169 3.46 11.24 15.27
C LEU A 169 2.69 10.24 16.15
N ALA A 170 3.39 9.32 16.81
CA ALA A 170 2.81 8.23 17.61
C ALA A 170 1.74 7.42 16.85
N VAL A 171 1.98 7.18 15.56
CA VAL A 171 1.10 6.37 14.72
C VAL A 171 1.39 4.90 14.97
N GLU A 172 0.36 4.12 15.26
CA GLU A 172 0.42 2.66 15.45
C GLU A 172 -0.30 1.89 14.35
N THR A 173 -1.14 2.57 13.58
CA THR A 173 -1.93 1.96 12.49
C THR A 173 -1.65 2.68 11.20
N VAL A 174 -1.33 1.94 10.14
CA VAL A 174 -1.20 2.46 8.78
C VAL A 174 -2.32 1.94 7.90
N VAL A 175 -2.93 2.85 7.14
CA VAL A 175 -3.95 2.54 6.14
C VAL A 175 -3.31 2.70 4.78
N VAL A 176 -3.29 1.64 3.98
CA VAL A 176 -2.55 1.55 2.71
C VAL A 176 -3.52 1.58 1.54
N ALA A 177 -3.28 2.49 0.60
CA ALA A 177 -3.99 2.64 -0.67
C ALA A 177 -3.02 2.92 -1.83
N GLY A 178 -3.43 2.79 -3.06
CA GLY A 178 -2.66 3.20 -4.25
C GLY A 178 -2.28 2.08 -5.21
N CYS A 179 -1.11 2.20 -5.85
CA CYS A 179 -0.70 1.38 -6.99
C CYS A 179 0.51 0.52 -6.64
N ASN A 180 0.56 -0.72 -7.10
CA ASN A 180 -0.49 -1.70 -7.30
C ASN A 180 -0.26 -2.86 -6.33
N PHE A 181 -1.30 -3.50 -5.86
CA PHE A 181 -1.26 -4.42 -4.71
C PHE A 181 -0.15 -5.48 -4.78
N PRO A 182 0.09 -6.18 -5.90
CA PRO A 182 1.10 -7.24 -5.93
C PRO A 182 2.54 -6.74 -5.67
N ASN A 183 2.81 -5.46 -5.75
CA ASN A 183 4.16 -4.88 -5.64
C ASN A 183 4.29 -3.94 -4.43
N CYS A 184 4.16 -2.63 -4.64
CA CYS A 184 4.53 -1.62 -3.65
C CYS A 184 3.64 -1.62 -2.40
N PRO A 185 2.29 -1.68 -2.50
CA PRO A 185 1.44 -1.83 -1.34
C PRO A 185 1.73 -3.11 -0.56
N ARG A 186 1.85 -4.26 -1.24
CA ARG A 186 2.16 -5.54 -0.57
C ARG A 186 3.49 -5.50 0.16
N ALA A 187 4.57 -5.04 -0.49
CA ALA A 187 5.88 -4.92 0.16
C ALA A 187 5.83 -3.96 1.36
N THR A 188 5.06 -2.88 1.27
CA THR A 188 4.87 -1.93 2.37
C THR A 188 4.10 -2.56 3.54
N ILE A 189 3.08 -3.35 3.25
CA ILE A 189 2.28 -4.08 4.25
C ILE A 189 3.15 -5.05 5.05
N PHE A 190 3.98 -5.85 4.38
CA PHE A 190 4.90 -6.77 5.06
C PHE A 190 5.90 -6.00 5.93
N ASP A 191 6.53 -4.95 5.39
CA ASP A 191 7.49 -4.14 6.13
C ASP A 191 6.86 -3.38 7.31
N ALA A 192 5.59 -2.97 7.19
CA ALA A 192 4.84 -2.37 8.29
C ALA A 192 4.60 -3.38 9.42
N SER A 193 4.17 -4.59 9.06
CA SER A 193 3.95 -5.69 10.01
C SER A 193 5.24 -6.06 10.76
N GLU A 194 6.40 -6.12 10.07
CA GLU A 194 7.72 -6.38 10.67
C GLU A 194 8.19 -5.24 11.62
N ARG A 195 7.49 -4.11 11.64
CA ARG A 195 7.74 -2.93 12.51
C ARG A 195 6.65 -2.72 13.55
N ASP A 196 5.82 -3.74 13.79
CA ASP A 196 4.72 -3.74 14.75
C ASP A 196 3.60 -2.72 14.46
N TYR A 197 3.47 -2.24 13.20
CA TYR A 197 2.29 -1.48 12.82
C TYR A 197 1.08 -2.39 12.61
N ARG A 198 -0.06 -1.97 13.11
CA ARG A 198 -1.35 -2.50 12.67
C ARG A 198 -1.63 -2.02 11.25
N VAL A 199 -2.09 -2.90 10.40
CA VAL A 199 -2.21 -2.58 8.96
C VAL A 199 -3.63 -2.78 8.47
N VAL A 200 -4.11 -1.77 7.74
CA VAL A 200 -5.33 -1.83 6.93
C VAL A 200 -4.92 -1.70 5.47
N VAL A 201 -5.42 -2.56 4.60
CA VAL A 201 -5.41 -2.35 3.15
C VAL A 201 -6.81 -1.94 2.71
N VAL A 202 -6.91 -0.85 1.92
CA VAL A 202 -8.20 -0.40 1.39
C VAL A 202 -8.40 -1.06 0.03
N GLU A 203 -9.29 -2.05 -0.02
CA GLU A 203 -9.40 -2.97 -1.15
C GLU A 203 -9.92 -2.31 -2.43
N ASP A 204 -10.83 -1.36 -2.32
CA ASP A 204 -11.41 -0.59 -3.42
C ASP A 204 -10.59 0.67 -3.78
N ALA A 205 -9.65 1.08 -2.93
CA ALA A 205 -8.70 2.16 -3.16
C ALA A 205 -7.28 1.68 -3.53
N THR A 206 -7.12 0.38 -3.81
CA THR A 206 -5.82 -0.19 -4.18
C THR A 206 -5.94 -1.00 -5.47
N SER A 207 -5.21 -0.59 -6.52
CA SER A 207 -5.26 -1.28 -7.81
C SER A 207 -4.65 -2.69 -7.74
N GLY A 208 -5.17 -3.60 -8.56
CA GLY A 208 -4.66 -4.97 -8.67
C GLY A 208 -4.96 -5.88 -7.47
N VAL A 209 -5.90 -5.51 -6.62
CA VAL A 209 -6.43 -6.36 -5.55
C VAL A 209 -7.24 -7.50 -6.13
N THR A 210 -7.06 -8.70 -5.56
CA THR A 210 -7.92 -9.88 -5.77
C THR A 210 -8.13 -10.61 -4.47
N SER A 211 -9.22 -11.37 -4.33
CA SER A 211 -9.50 -12.13 -3.11
C SER A 211 -8.36 -13.08 -2.74
N GLU A 212 -7.71 -13.73 -3.73
CA GLU A 212 -6.56 -14.60 -3.51
C GLU A 212 -5.37 -13.84 -2.93
N ARG A 213 -5.06 -12.65 -3.48
CA ARG A 213 -3.95 -11.82 -3.00
C ARG A 213 -4.20 -11.24 -1.61
N LEU A 214 -5.45 -10.90 -1.29
CA LEU A 214 -5.82 -10.43 0.04
C LEU A 214 -5.71 -11.53 1.09
N ALA A 215 -6.05 -12.78 0.75
CA ALA A 215 -5.98 -13.90 1.68
C ALA A 215 -4.59 -14.04 2.32
N ASP A 216 -3.53 -13.82 1.56
CA ASP A 216 -2.15 -13.90 2.05
C ASP A 216 -1.85 -12.88 3.16
N VAL A 217 -2.30 -11.63 2.99
CA VAL A 217 -2.03 -10.57 3.98
C VAL A 217 -3.01 -10.62 5.15
N VAL A 218 -4.26 -11.01 4.90
CA VAL A 218 -5.26 -11.21 5.96
C VAL A 218 -4.82 -12.32 6.93
N ALA A 219 -4.16 -13.37 6.43
CA ALA A 219 -3.58 -14.42 7.26
C ALA A 219 -2.48 -13.91 8.21
N LEU A 220 -1.90 -12.74 7.96
CA LEU A 220 -0.92 -12.07 8.81
C LEU A 220 -1.55 -11.08 9.81
N GLY A 221 -2.88 -11.01 9.89
CA GLY A 221 -3.59 -10.07 10.75
C GLY A 221 -3.87 -8.70 10.11
N VAL A 222 -3.57 -8.51 8.83
CA VAL A 222 -3.95 -7.30 8.09
C VAL A 222 -5.47 -7.27 7.89
N ARG A 223 -6.08 -6.10 8.08
CA ARG A 223 -7.51 -5.92 7.81
C ARG A 223 -7.71 -5.39 6.39
N ALA A 224 -8.53 -6.08 5.61
CA ALA A 224 -9.03 -5.57 4.33
C ALA A 224 -10.35 -4.85 4.59
N LEU A 225 -10.42 -3.57 4.25
CA LEU A 225 -11.61 -2.73 4.45
C LEU A 225 -11.92 -1.97 3.16
N SER A 226 -13.19 -1.62 2.95
CA SER A 226 -13.57 -0.67 1.91
C SER A 226 -13.29 0.77 2.33
N THR A 227 -13.25 1.68 1.37
CA THR A 227 -13.16 3.12 1.60
C THR A 227 -14.25 3.59 2.55
N GLU A 228 -15.51 3.21 2.32
CA GLU A 228 -16.64 3.54 3.20
C GLU A 228 -16.40 3.10 4.65
N ALA A 229 -15.90 1.88 4.84
CA ALA A 229 -15.62 1.36 6.17
C ALA A 229 -14.53 2.15 6.89
N VAL A 230 -13.44 2.48 6.21
CA VAL A 230 -12.35 3.30 6.75
C VAL A 230 -12.86 4.70 7.11
N VAL A 231 -13.59 5.36 6.20
CA VAL A 231 -14.13 6.72 6.44
C VAL A 231 -15.07 6.73 7.62
N ARG A 232 -15.93 5.74 7.75
CA ARG A 232 -16.86 5.60 8.89
C ARG A 232 -16.12 5.43 10.22
N GLU A 233 -15.15 4.54 10.29
CA GLU A 233 -14.36 4.32 11.51
C GLU A 233 -13.50 5.55 11.85
N LEU A 234 -12.93 6.20 10.85
CA LEU A 234 -12.12 7.42 11.01
C LEU A 234 -12.92 8.59 11.56
N THR A 235 -14.18 8.74 11.12
CA THR A 235 -15.05 9.86 11.50
C THR A 235 -15.94 9.58 12.70
N GLY A 236 -15.91 8.36 13.24
CA GLY A 236 -16.76 7.95 14.37
C GLY A 236 -18.25 7.84 14.01
N GLN A 237 -18.60 7.71 12.72
CA GLN A 237 -19.98 7.57 12.29
C GLN A 237 -20.52 6.17 12.62
N PRO A 238 -21.74 6.05 13.18
CA PRO A 238 -22.35 4.75 13.43
C PRO A 238 -22.62 4.01 12.10
N ALA A 239 -22.54 2.67 12.13
CA ALA A 239 -22.94 1.85 10.98
C ALA A 239 -24.36 2.21 10.54
N ALA A 240 -24.57 2.37 9.24
CA ALA A 240 -25.91 2.49 8.70
C ALA A 240 -26.73 1.25 9.13
N ARG A 241 -27.85 1.45 9.84
CA ARG A 241 -28.73 0.33 10.22
C ARG A 241 -29.40 -0.15 8.92
N SER A 242 -29.02 -1.33 8.48
CA SER A 242 -29.68 -2.08 7.40
C SER A 242 -31.05 -2.56 7.83
#